data_f297c4828060e561f5410ce782d3cf6f
#
_entry.id   f297c4828060e561f5410ce782d3cf6f
#
_cell.length_a   1.000
_cell.length_b   1.000
_cell.length_c   1.000
_cell.angle_alpha   90.00
_cell.angle_beta   90.00
_cell.angle_gamma   90.00
#
_symmetry.space_group_name_H-M   'P 1'
#
loop_
_entity.id
_entity.type
_entity.pdbx_description
1 polymer ?
#
loop_
_entity_poly.entity_id
_entity_poly.type
_entity_poly.pdbx_seq_one_letter_code
_entity_poly.pdbx_strand_id
1 'polypeptide(L)'
;HPAGLVGTHIARLWPPRGGEVVWHIDYQDLIAIGHLLGHGRIDPFRIVSLSGPGCQDPRLVRVPLGADLHALAGAAAPHDHTQVLSGPVVAGRESAFLGRYHRQVTVLKRPPPRRSHWLLDALRQARRPRLRASLDSDRHRARPEVPRAGADGPAAP
;
A
#
# COMPACT_ATOMS: atom_id res chain seq x y z
N HIS A 1 10.80 8.42 -6.49
CA HIS A 1 9.45 8.10 -6.89
C HIS A 1 8.90 9.12 -7.91
N PRO A 2 8.99 9.08 -9.08
CA PRO A 2 8.34 8.32 -10.13
C PRO A 2 9.29 7.42 -10.92
N ALA A 3 10.52 7.23 -10.49
CA ALA A 3 11.52 6.45 -11.21
C ALA A 3 11.12 4.98 -11.47
N GLY A 4 10.23 4.40 -10.67
CA GLY A 4 9.70 3.06 -10.88
C GLY A 4 8.59 2.94 -11.93
N LEU A 5 8.11 4.04 -12.48
CA LEU A 5 7.05 4.03 -13.48
C LEU A 5 7.63 3.81 -14.89
N VAL A 6 7.03 2.89 -15.63
CA VAL A 6 7.43 2.56 -17.01
C VAL A 6 7.44 3.80 -17.92
N GLY A 7 6.41 4.63 -17.81
CA GLY A 7 6.35 5.87 -18.60
C GLY A 7 7.52 6.82 -18.36
N THR A 8 8.05 6.87 -17.13
CA THR A 8 9.24 7.67 -16.82
C THR A 8 10.50 7.09 -17.49
N HIS A 9 10.63 5.76 -17.50
CA HIS A 9 11.73 5.08 -18.20
C HIS A 9 11.67 5.34 -19.70
N ILE A 10 10.50 5.15 -20.31
CA ILE A 10 10.30 5.39 -21.75
C ILE A 10 10.63 6.83 -22.09
N ALA A 11 10.08 7.80 -21.34
CA ALA A 11 10.30 9.22 -21.61
C ALA A 11 11.79 9.64 -21.52
N ARG A 12 12.59 8.96 -20.69
CA ARG A 12 14.01 9.28 -20.51
C ARG A 12 14.95 8.50 -21.40
N LEU A 13 14.64 7.22 -21.65
CA LEU A 13 15.54 6.32 -22.39
C LEU A 13 15.23 6.29 -23.88
N TRP A 14 13.96 6.37 -24.23
CA TRP A 14 13.48 6.31 -25.61
C TRP A 14 12.22 7.16 -25.78
N PRO A 15 12.33 8.49 -25.74
CA PRO A 15 11.17 9.35 -25.89
C PRO A 15 10.51 9.12 -27.26
N PRO A 16 9.24 8.67 -27.31
CA PRO A 16 8.56 8.39 -28.56
C PRO A 16 8.34 9.70 -29.32
N ARG A 17 8.58 9.67 -30.62
CA ARG A 17 8.23 10.77 -31.53
C ARG A 17 6.75 10.68 -31.90
N GLY A 18 6.18 11.77 -32.43
CA GLY A 18 4.76 11.78 -32.75
C GLY A 18 4.36 10.62 -33.68
N GLY A 19 3.40 9.81 -33.21
CA GLY A 19 2.92 8.62 -33.91
C GLY A 19 3.64 7.30 -33.61
N GLU A 20 4.76 7.31 -32.87
CA GLU A 20 5.45 6.09 -32.48
C GLU A 20 4.73 5.41 -31.30
N VAL A 21 4.64 4.07 -31.34
CA VAL A 21 4.13 3.24 -30.27
C VAL A 21 5.29 2.47 -29.64
N VAL A 22 5.45 2.63 -28.33
CA VAL A 22 6.46 1.91 -27.55
C VAL A 22 5.77 0.84 -26.72
N TRP A 23 6.22 -0.41 -26.90
CA TRP A 23 5.75 -1.54 -26.12
C TRP A 23 6.73 -1.83 -24.97
N HIS A 24 6.19 -2.18 -23.83
CA HIS A 24 6.99 -2.66 -22.72
C HIS A 24 6.49 -4.01 -22.21
N ILE A 25 7.39 -4.83 -21.70
CA ILE A 25 7.08 -6.11 -21.06
C ILE A 25 7.57 -6.04 -19.61
N ASP A 26 6.74 -6.53 -18.71
CA ASP A 26 7.12 -6.69 -17.31
C ASP A 26 8.09 -7.86 -17.12
N TYR A 27 8.94 -7.79 -16.10
CA TYR A 27 9.94 -8.84 -15.83
C TYR A 27 9.31 -10.21 -15.55
N GLN A 28 8.12 -10.27 -14.91
CA GLN A 28 7.44 -11.55 -14.70
C GLN A 28 6.86 -12.12 -15.98
N ASP A 29 6.41 -11.28 -16.90
CA ASP A 29 5.98 -11.71 -18.23
C ASP A 29 7.19 -12.19 -19.06
N LEU A 30 8.34 -11.53 -18.95
CA LEU A 30 9.56 -11.94 -19.62
C LEU A 30 10.04 -13.31 -19.11
N ILE A 31 9.99 -13.55 -17.80
CA ILE A 31 10.28 -14.85 -17.19
C ILE A 31 9.33 -15.94 -17.73
N ALA A 32 8.04 -15.64 -17.81
CA ALA A 32 7.03 -16.56 -18.33
C ALA A 32 7.27 -16.91 -19.81
N ILE A 33 7.69 -15.94 -20.63
CA ILE A 33 8.10 -16.17 -22.02
C ILE A 33 9.33 -17.05 -22.08
N GLY A 34 10.37 -16.78 -21.27
CA GLY A 34 11.57 -17.59 -21.19
C GLY A 34 11.24 -19.03 -20.79
N HIS A 35 10.35 -19.21 -19.83
CA HIS A 35 9.89 -20.55 -19.42
C HIS A 35 9.15 -21.27 -20.56
N LEU A 36 8.28 -20.58 -21.30
CA LEU A 36 7.60 -21.14 -22.46
C LEU A 36 8.58 -21.60 -23.54
N LEU A 37 9.55 -20.76 -23.88
CA LEU A 37 10.54 -21.09 -24.92
C LEU A 37 11.49 -22.22 -24.50
N GLY A 38 11.86 -22.28 -23.21
CA GLY A 38 12.77 -23.31 -22.71
C GLY A 38 12.10 -24.66 -22.44
N HIS A 39 10.83 -24.67 -22.01
CA HIS A 39 10.14 -25.87 -21.53
C HIS A 39 8.88 -26.22 -22.33
N GLY A 40 8.48 -25.41 -23.31
CA GLY A 40 7.26 -25.61 -24.09
C GLY A 40 5.95 -25.48 -23.28
N ARG A 41 6.00 -24.91 -22.07
CA ARG A 41 4.84 -24.78 -21.17
C ARG A 41 4.76 -23.37 -20.61
N ILE A 42 3.54 -22.85 -20.52
CA ILE A 42 3.28 -21.55 -19.89
C ILE A 42 3.28 -21.73 -18.37
N ASP A 43 4.07 -20.91 -17.65
CA ASP A 43 3.92 -20.78 -16.19
C ASP A 43 2.74 -19.84 -15.89
N PRO A 44 1.62 -20.34 -15.36
CA PRO A 44 0.45 -19.51 -15.06
C PRO A 44 0.58 -18.75 -13.73
N PHE A 45 1.68 -18.95 -12.99
CA PHE A 45 1.82 -18.36 -11.67
C PHE A 45 2.55 -17.02 -11.69
N ARG A 46 2.16 -16.16 -10.75
CA ARG A 46 2.81 -14.87 -10.51
C ARG A 46 3.04 -14.66 -9.03
N ILE A 47 4.05 -13.85 -8.72
CA ILE A 47 4.28 -13.35 -7.37
C ILE A 47 3.63 -11.99 -7.27
N VAL A 48 2.72 -11.86 -6.32
CA VAL A 48 2.01 -10.61 -6.03
C VAL A 48 2.21 -10.21 -4.57
N SER A 49 2.25 -8.92 -4.29
CA SER A 49 2.26 -8.43 -2.93
C SER A 49 0.84 -8.27 -2.41
N LEU A 50 0.55 -8.87 -1.27
CA LEU A 50 -0.65 -8.60 -0.50
C LEU A 50 -0.31 -7.54 0.54
N SER A 51 -0.96 -6.38 0.50
CA SER A 51 -0.61 -5.24 1.36
C SER A 51 -1.77 -4.27 1.52
N GLY A 52 -1.56 -3.22 2.31
CA GLY A 52 -2.53 -2.14 2.51
C GLY A 52 -2.93 -1.97 3.97
N PRO A 53 -3.54 -0.85 4.33
CA PRO A 53 -3.88 -0.51 5.72
C PRO A 53 -4.98 -1.41 6.32
N GLY A 54 -5.71 -2.16 5.50
CA GLY A 54 -6.67 -3.17 5.94
C GLY A 54 -6.09 -4.58 5.99
N CYS A 55 -4.85 -4.80 5.53
CA CYS A 55 -4.20 -6.08 5.52
C CYS A 55 -3.56 -6.36 6.89
N GLN A 56 -3.90 -7.49 7.51
CA GLN A 56 -3.33 -7.88 8.80
C GLN A 56 -1.97 -8.58 8.66
N ASP A 57 -1.73 -9.24 7.53
CA ASP A 57 -0.50 -9.99 7.27
C ASP A 57 0.03 -9.65 5.87
N PRO A 58 0.80 -8.55 5.75
CA PRO A 58 1.43 -8.17 4.48
C PRO A 58 2.52 -9.16 4.09
N ARG A 59 2.38 -9.75 2.89
CA ARG A 59 3.32 -10.77 2.39
C ARG A 59 3.33 -10.86 0.87
N LEU A 60 4.35 -11.54 0.35
CA LEU A 60 4.38 -11.97 -1.05
C LEU A 60 3.73 -13.35 -1.16
N VAL A 61 2.86 -13.52 -2.15
CA VAL A 61 2.16 -14.77 -2.41
C VAL A 61 2.34 -15.16 -3.88
N ARG A 62 2.54 -16.46 -4.13
CA ARG A 62 2.54 -17.02 -5.48
C ARG A 62 1.14 -17.50 -5.81
N VAL A 63 0.55 -16.91 -6.83
CA VAL A 63 -0.86 -17.14 -7.21
C VAL A 63 -0.98 -17.37 -8.70
N PRO A 64 -2.00 -18.11 -9.16
CA PRO A 64 -2.29 -18.22 -10.58
C PRO A 64 -2.81 -16.89 -11.14
N LEU A 65 -2.65 -16.70 -12.45
CA LEU A 65 -3.27 -15.59 -13.18
C LEU A 65 -4.80 -15.65 -12.99
N GLY A 66 -5.40 -14.50 -12.69
CA GLY A 66 -6.83 -14.43 -12.44
C GLY A 66 -7.29 -15.03 -11.10
N ALA A 67 -6.37 -15.16 -10.11
CA ALA A 67 -6.73 -15.64 -8.78
C ALA A 67 -7.87 -14.82 -8.16
N ASP A 68 -8.73 -15.49 -7.40
CA ASP A 68 -9.81 -14.86 -6.63
C ASP A 68 -9.21 -13.99 -5.51
N LEU A 69 -9.53 -12.71 -5.53
CA LEU A 69 -9.03 -11.74 -4.57
C LEU A 69 -9.64 -11.90 -3.18
N HIS A 70 -10.88 -12.37 -3.09
CA HIS A 70 -11.52 -12.61 -1.80
C HIS A 70 -10.91 -13.82 -1.10
N ALA A 71 -10.61 -14.87 -1.86
CA ALA A 71 -9.92 -16.05 -1.32
C ALA A 71 -8.49 -15.68 -0.88
N LEU A 72 -7.78 -14.85 -1.65
CA LEU A 72 -6.43 -14.36 -1.32
C LEU A 72 -6.41 -13.47 -0.09
N ALA A 73 -7.38 -12.57 0.02
CA ALA A 73 -7.48 -11.63 1.12
C ALA A 73 -8.09 -12.27 2.38
N GLY A 74 -8.78 -13.42 2.25
CA GLY A 74 -9.68 -14.00 3.25
C GLY A 74 -9.19 -13.96 4.69
N ALA A 75 -8.06 -14.60 5.00
CA ALA A 75 -7.49 -14.58 6.35
C ALA A 75 -6.82 -13.25 6.74
N ALA A 76 -6.44 -12.44 5.75
CA ALA A 76 -5.73 -11.17 5.93
C ALA A 76 -6.66 -9.94 5.97
N ALA A 77 -7.95 -10.12 5.68
CA ALA A 77 -8.92 -9.03 5.62
C ALA A 77 -10.19 -9.43 6.40
N PRO A 78 -10.47 -8.80 7.55
CA PRO A 78 -11.75 -8.99 8.24
C PRO A 78 -12.89 -8.52 7.35
N HIS A 79 -13.89 -9.38 7.14
CA HIS A 79 -14.89 -9.31 6.07
C HIS A 79 -15.80 -8.07 6.06
N ASP A 80 -16.07 -7.43 7.19
CA ASP A 80 -17.19 -6.47 7.28
C ASP A 80 -16.87 -5.02 6.89
N HIS A 81 -15.59 -4.62 6.81
CA HIS A 81 -15.22 -3.22 6.54
C HIS A 81 -13.96 -3.10 5.68
N THR A 82 -13.70 -4.08 4.82
CA THR A 82 -12.55 -4.05 3.93
C THR A 82 -12.97 -4.00 2.46
N GLN A 83 -12.16 -3.28 1.67
CA GLN A 83 -12.25 -3.23 0.23
C GLN A 83 -10.98 -3.82 -0.35
N VAL A 84 -11.11 -4.78 -1.23
CA VAL A 84 -9.97 -5.43 -1.89
C VAL A 84 -9.84 -4.88 -3.30
N LEU A 85 -8.66 -4.34 -3.61
CA LEU A 85 -8.33 -3.80 -4.91
C LEU A 85 -7.34 -4.72 -5.62
N SER A 86 -7.61 -4.99 -6.88
CA SER A 86 -6.61 -5.50 -7.81
C SER A 86 -5.72 -4.35 -8.25
N GLY A 87 -4.46 -4.36 -7.84
CA GLY A 87 -3.50 -3.30 -8.13
C GLY A 87 -3.21 -2.35 -6.97
N PRO A 88 -2.40 -1.32 -7.21
CA PRO A 88 -2.05 -0.30 -6.22
C PRO A 88 -3.23 0.65 -5.95
N VAL A 89 -3.19 1.35 -4.81
CA VAL A 89 -4.26 2.29 -4.39
C VAL A 89 -4.61 3.33 -5.45
N VAL A 90 -3.61 3.81 -6.20
CA VAL A 90 -3.79 4.92 -7.16
C VAL A 90 -4.37 4.44 -8.50
N ALA A 91 -4.00 3.24 -8.95
CA ALA A 91 -4.34 2.72 -10.27
C ALA A 91 -5.10 1.38 -10.23
N GLY A 92 -5.30 0.83 -9.03
CA GLY A 92 -6.05 -0.41 -8.83
C GLY A 92 -7.56 -0.18 -8.96
N ARG A 93 -8.26 -1.28 -9.15
CA ARG A 93 -9.72 -1.31 -9.22
C ARG A 93 -10.30 -2.38 -8.30
N GLU A 94 -11.48 -2.16 -7.80
CA GLU A 94 -12.25 -3.20 -7.12
C GLU A 94 -12.63 -4.27 -8.14
N SER A 95 -12.30 -5.51 -7.86
CA SER A 95 -12.53 -6.64 -8.76
C SER A 95 -12.58 -7.93 -7.95
N ALA A 96 -13.34 -8.91 -8.42
CA ALA A 96 -13.35 -10.24 -7.82
C ALA A 96 -12.04 -11.01 -8.12
N PHE A 97 -11.41 -10.72 -9.24
CA PHE A 97 -10.24 -11.45 -9.73
C PHE A 97 -9.03 -10.54 -9.94
N LEU A 98 -7.85 -11.13 -9.79
CA LEU A 98 -6.57 -10.46 -10.02
C LEU A 98 -6.42 -10.07 -11.50
N GLY A 99 -6.21 -8.80 -11.76
CA GLY A 99 -5.93 -8.30 -13.11
C GLY A 99 -4.59 -8.79 -13.63
N ARG A 100 -4.52 -9.11 -14.93
CA ARG A 100 -3.33 -9.71 -15.56
C ARG A 100 -2.03 -8.96 -15.29
N TYR A 101 -2.06 -7.64 -15.31
CA TYR A 101 -0.87 -6.80 -15.15
C TYR A 101 -0.67 -6.29 -13.73
N HIS A 102 -1.53 -6.68 -12.80
CA HIS A 102 -1.41 -6.26 -11.41
C HIS A 102 -0.50 -7.20 -10.64
N ARG A 103 0.47 -6.62 -9.94
CA ARG A 103 1.44 -7.33 -9.09
C ARG A 103 1.22 -7.05 -7.61
N GLN A 104 0.15 -6.36 -7.30
CA GLN A 104 -0.23 -5.98 -5.95
C GLN A 104 -1.72 -6.21 -5.76
N VAL A 105 -2.06 -6.73 -4.60
CA VAL A 105 -3.42 -6.76 -4.07
C VAL A 105 -3.45 -5.84 -2.86
N THR A 106 -4.29 -4.83 -2.90
CA THR A 106 -4.37 -3.83 -1.84
C THR A 106 -5.65 -4.01 -1.05
N VAL A 107 -5.51 -4.22 0.25
CA VAL A 107 -6.64 -4.29 1.19
C VAL A 107 -6.77 -2.95 1.89
N LEU A 108 -7.89 -2.28 1.65
CA LEU A 108 -8.22 -1.00 2.27
C LEU A 108 -9.30 -1.18 3.34
N LYS A 109 -9.27 -0.33 4.34
CA LYS A 109 -10.42 -0.17 5.24
C LYS A 109 -11.49 0.63 4.50
N ARG A 110 -12.70 0.09 4.42
CA ARG A 110 -13.81 0.81 3.80
C ARG A 110 -14.13 2.05 4.64
N PRO A 111 -14.07 3.24 4.07
CA PRO A 111 -14.47 4.43 4.81
C PRO A 111 -15.96 4.32 5.19
N PRO A 112 -16.37 4.87 6.32
CA PRO A 112 -17.78 4.95 6.67
C PRO A 112 -18.55 5.64 5.54
N PRO A 113 -19.80 5.26 5.29
CA PRO A 113 -20.61 5.86 4.23
C PRO A 113 -20.60 7.38 4.39
N ARG A 114 -20.25 8.09 3.34
CA ARG A 114 -20.26 9.55 3.34
C ARG A 114 -21.70 9.99 3.59
N ARG A 115 -21.91 10.67 4.70
CA ARG A 115 -23.22 11.30 4.96
C ARG A 115 -23.45 12.33 3.86
N SER A 116 -24.64 12.33 3.26
CA SER A 116 -25.02 13.23 2.16
C SER A 116 -25.00 14.73 2.54
N HIS A 117 -24.78 15.05 3.81
CA HIS A 117 -24.78 16.40 4.36
C HIS A 117 -23.38 16.95 4.66
N TRP A 118 -22.42 16.72 3.74
CA TRP A 118 -21.05 17.21 3.90
C TRP A 118 -20.93 18.72 4.18
N LEU A 119 -21.86 19.54 3.62
CA LEU A 119 -21.95 20.98 3.87
C LEU A 119 -22.31 21.29 5.32
N LEU A 120 -23.28 20.55 5.90
CA LEU A 120 -23.67 20.73 7.30
C LEU A 120 -22.57 20.25 8.25
N ASP A 121 -21.85 19.20 7.91
CA ASP A 121 -20.71 18.72 8.69
C ASP A 121 -19.52 19.69 8.60
N ALA A 122 -19.27 20.29 7.44
CA ALA A 122 -18.27 21.35 7.29
C ALA A 122 -18.60 22.59 8.12
N LEU A 123 -19.88 23.01 8.13
CA LEU A 123 -20.35 24.14 8.95
C LEU A 123 -20.28 23.84 10.45
N ARG A 124 -20.54 22.59 10.86
CA ARG A 124 -20.39 22.15 12.26
C ARG A 124 -18.94 22.11 12.70
N GLN A 125 -18.03 21.68 11.82
CA GLN A 125 -16.59 21.69 12.10
C GLN A 125 -16.02 23.11 12.15
N ALA A 126 -16.49 24.01 11.30
CA ALA A 126 -16.11 25.43 11.33
C ALA A 126 -16.56 26.14 12.62
N ARG A 127 -17.64 25.67 13.24
CA ARG A 127 -18.14 26.22 14.53
C ARG A 127 -17.47 25.64 15.78
N ARG A 128 -16.61 24.59 15.64
CA ARG A 128 -15.84 24.09 16.80
C ARG A 128 -14.68 25.05 17.07
N PRO A 129 -14.65 25.79 18.20
CA PRO A 129 -13.52 26.66 18.50
C PRO A 129 -12.24 25.82 18.61
N ARG A 130 -11.17 26.35 18.01
CA ARG A 130 -9.81 25.72 17.96
C ARG A 130 -9.12 25.64 19.34
N LEU A 131 -9.87 25.57 20.45
CA LEU A 131 -9.31 25.62 21.81
C LEU A 131 -8.59 24.34 22.27
N ARG A 132 -8.55 23.27 21.44
CA ARG A 132 -7.88 22.02 21.86
C ARG A 132 -6.43 21.85 21.40
N ALA A 133 -5.93 22.69 20.51
CA ALA A 133 -4.55 22.57 20.02
C ALA A 133 -3.51 23.20 20.95
N SER A 134 -3.92 24.06 21.90
CA SER A 134 -2.97 24.71 22.80
C SER A 134 -2.73 23.97 24.14
N LEU A 135 -3.60 23.02 24.48
CA LEU A 135 -3.44 22.25 25.73
C LEU A 135 -2.56 21.00 25.60
N ASP A 136 -2.28 20.53 24.38
CA ASP A 136 -1.44 19.37 24.19
C ASP A 136 0.05 19.72 24.04
N SER A 137 0.38 20.97 23.73
CA SER A 137 1.77 21.44 23.67
C SER A 137 2.40 21.64 25.06
N ASP A 138 1.60 21.88 26.10
CA ASP A 138 2.12 22.04 27.47
C ASP A 138 2.37 20.71 28.19
N ARG A 139 1.74 19.61 27.77
CA ARG A 139 1.98 18.29 28.36
C ARG A 139 3.32 17.68 27.95
N HIS A 140 3.93 18.11 26.86
CA HIS A 140 5.25 17.65 26.45
C HIS A 140 6.43 18.41 27.08
N ARG A 141 6.18 19.53 27.79
CA ARG A 141 7.22 20.31 28.46
C ARG A 141 7.45 19.95 29.93
N ALA A 142 6.57 19.17 30.54
CA ALA A 142 6.73 18.71 31.92
C ALA A 142 7.25 17.26 31.97
N ARG A 143 8.48 17.03 31.53
CA ARG A 143 9.25 15.87 31.96
C ARG A 143 10.03 16.28 33.22
N PRO A 144 9.80 15.68 34.38
CA PRO A 144 10.68 15.87 35.53
C PRO A 144 12.04 15.23 35.21
N GLU A 145 13.10 15.99 35.40
CA GLU A 145 14.47 15.47 35.41
C GLU A 145 14.59 14.43 36.51
N VAL A 146 14.96 13.20 36.13
CA VAL A 146 15.34 12.14 37.06
C VAL A 146 16.72 12.49 37.61
N PRO A 147 16.93 12.67 38.94
CA PRO A 147 18.25 12.90 39.50
C PRO A 147 19.12 11.66 39.30
N ARG A 148 20.30 11.85 38.71
CA ARG A 148 21.31 10.82 38.64
C ARG A 148 21.81 10.48 40.04
N ALA A 149 21.57 9.26 40.48
CA ALA A 149 22.16 8.71 41.70
C ALA A 149 23.71 8.69 41.56
N GLY A 150 24.37 9.32 42.51
CA GLY A 150 25.81 9.35 42.60
C GLY A 150 26.39 7.96 42.81
N ALA A 151 27.43 7.65 42.06
CA ALA A 151 28.28 6.48 42.24
C ALA A 151 29.39 6.83 43.24
N ASP A 152 29.15 6.60 44.52
CA ASP A 152 30.18 6.47 45.53
C ASP A 152 30.31 5.00 45.97
N GLY A 153 31.30 4.33 45.42
CA GLY A 153 31.75 3.04 45.89
C GLY A 153 32.89 3.16 46.88
N PRO A 154 32.85 2.45 48.02
CA PRO A 154 33.93 2.48 49.00
C PRO A 154 35.12 1.62 48.55
N ALA A 155 36.34 2.19 48.75
CA ALA A 155 37.61 1.48 48.68
C ALA A 155 37.66 0.43 49.81
N ALA A 156 38.11 -0.76 49.50
CA ALA A 156 38.44 -1.80 50.46
C ALA A 156 39.98 -1.95 50.61
N PRO A 157 40.47 -2.41 51.75
CA PRO A 157 41.91 -2.48 52.07
C PRO A 157 42.66 -3.58 51.32
#